data_123159ec94bd4035d5b2d7ecfc4fd96a
#
_entry.id   123159ec94bd4035d5b2d7ecfc4fd96a
#
_cell.length_a   1.000
_cell.length_b   1.000
_cell.length_c   1.000
_cell.angle_alpha   90.00
_cell.angle_beta   90.00
_cell.angle_gamma   90.00
#
_symmetry.space_group_name_H-M   'P 1'
#
loop_
_entity.id
_entity.type
_entity.pdbx_description
1 polymer ?
#
loop_
_entity_poly.entity_id
_entity_poly.type
_entity_poly.pdbx_seq_one_letter_code
_entity_poly.pdbx_strand_id
1 'polypeptide(L)' 'MATGTVKWFNESKGYGFITPDDGSKDIFVHFSAINIDGFKKLTEGQAVTFEIEQSPKGVQATNVMPAV' A
#
# COMPACT_ATOMS: atom_id res chain seq x y z
N MET A 1 8.74 9.63 3.26
CA MET A 1 7.51 8.86 3.34
C MET A 1 6.44 9.43 2.45
N ALA A 2 5.75 8.59 1.73
CA ALA A 2 4.65 9.04 0.89
C ALA A 2 3.33 8.75 1.58
N THR A 3 2.29 9.45 1.17
CA THR A 3 0.94 9.21 1.67
C THR A 3 0.02 8.90 0.50
N GLY A 4 -1.04 8.17 0.77
CA GLY A 4 -2.01 7.82 -0.25
C GLY A 4 -3.22 7.15 0.34
N THR A 5 -4.08 6.66 -0.55
CA THR A 5 -5.32 6.01 -0.18
C THR A 5 -5.38 4.64 -0.84
N VAL A 6 -5.82 3.64 -0.11
CA VAL A 6 -5.96 2.29 -0.66
C VAL A 6 -7.05 2.29 -1.72
N LYS A 7 -6.69 1.92 -2.94
CA LYS A 7 -7.65 1.82 -4.03
C LYS A 7 -8.47 0.54 -3.87
N TRP A 8 -7.79 -0.57 -3.67
CA TRP A 8 -8.43 -1.85 -3.35
C TRP A 8 -7.37 -2.80 -2.82
N PHE A 9 -7.80 -3.80 -2.08
CA PHE A 9 -6.90 -4.80 -1.56
C PHE A 9 -7.62 -6.15 -1.51
N ASN A 10 -6.97 -7.19 -2.04
CA ASN A 10 -7.52 -8.54 -2.08
C ASN A 10 -6.84 -9.39 -1.02
N GLU A 11 -7.54 -9.67 0.08
CA GLU A 11 -7.00 -10.44 1.19
C GLU A 11 -6.66 -11.87 0.78
N SER A 12 -7.46 -12.45 -0.10
CA SER A 12 -7.25 -13.83 -0.53
C SER A 12 -5.97 -13.99 -1.31
N LYS A 13 -5.64 -13.03 -2.15
CA LYS A 13 -4.41 -13.05 -2.94
C LYS A 13 -3.25 -12.37 -2.26
N GLY A 14 -3.53 -11.52 -1.28
CA GLY A 14 -2.50 -10.87 -0.50
C GLY A 14 -1.86 -9.65 -1.17
N TYR A 15 -2.56 -8.96 -2.05
CA TYR A 15 -2.02 -7.77 -2.68
C TYR A 15 -3.11 -6.79 -3.06
N GLY A 16 -2.70 -5.57 -3.37
CA GLY A 16 -3.62 -4.53 -3.79
C GLY A 16 -2.86 -3.35 -4.37
N PHE A 17 -3.55 -2.21 -4.44
CA PHE A 17 -2.97 -0.99 -4.99
C PHE A 17 -3.31 0.21 -4.11
N ILE A 18 -2.37 1.15 -4.05
CA ILE A 18 -2.52 2.40 -3.33
C ILE A 18 -2.47 3.53 -4.36
N THR A 19 -3.40 4.48 -4.24
CA THR A 19 -3.39 5.68 -5.06
C THR A 19 -2.66 6.78 -4.29
N PRO A 20 -1.47 7.20 -4.75
CA PRO A 20 -0.72 8.24 -4.04
C PRO A 20 -1.46 9.58 -4.06
N ASP A 21 -1.31 10.35 -2.97
CA ASP A 21 -1.97 11.65 -2.85
C ASP A 21 -1.43 12.69 -3.83
N ASP A 22 -0.23 12.47 -4.35
CA ASP A 22 0.39 13.41 -5.28
C ASP A 22 -0.11 13.25 -6.73
N GLY A 23 -1.04 12.34 -6.96
CA GLY A 23 -1.59 12.10 -8.29
C GLY A 23 -0.77 11.17 -9.17
N SER A 24 0.25 10.54 -8.61
CA SER A 24 1.03 9.55 -9.34
C SER A 24 0.21 8.31 -9.65
N LYS A 25 0.78 7.43 -10.48
CA LYS A 25 0.12 6.17 -10.80
C LYS A 25 -0.04 5.29 -9.57
N ASP A 26 -1.05 4.44 -9.59
CA ASP A 26 -1.28 3.48 -8.51
C ASP A 26 -0.03 2.65 -8.26
N ILE A 27 0.23 2.38 -6.99
CA ILE A 27 1.42 1.65 -6.57
C ILE A 27 1.00 0.30 -6.01
N PHE A 28 1.67 -0.76 -6.48
CA PHE A 28 1.43 -2.12 -6.00
C PHE A 28 1.85 -2.26 -4.54
N VAL A 29 1.03 -2.97 -3.75
CA VAL A 29 1.36 -3.30 -2.38
C VAL A 29 1.05 -4.78 -2.13
N HIS A 30 2.00 -5.47 -1.50
CA HIS A 30 1.85 -6.88 -1.12
C HIS A 30 1.66 -6.95 0.40
N PHE A 31 0.94 -7.96 0.88
CA PHE A 31 0.64 -8.05 2.31
C PHE A 31 1.91 -8.09 3.18
N SER A 32 3.00 -8.61 2.65
CA SER A 32 4.27 -8.64 3.39
C SER A 32 4.86 -7.25 3.61
N ALA A 33 4.41 -6.26 2.85
CA ALA A 33 4.87 -4.88 2.98
C ALA A 33 4.02 -4.08 3.98
N ILE A 34 2.96 -4.66 4.50
CA ILE A 34 2.07 -3.99 5.44
C ILE A 34 2.63 -4.16 6.86
N ASN A 35 2.89 -3.04 7.51
CA ASN A 35 3.46 -3.04 8.85
C ASN A 35 2.39 -2.64 9.86
N ILE A 36 1.42 -3.52 10.06
CA ILE A 36 0.31 -3.35 10.99
C ILE A 36 0.28 -4.57 11.91
N ASP A 37 0.28 -4.34 13.21
CA ASP A 37 0.21 -5.42 14.17
C ASP A 37 -1.11 -6.18 14.04
N GLY A 38 -1.01 -7.48 13.94
CA GLY A 38 -2.17 -8.37 13.89
C GLY A 38 -2.67 -8.61 12.48
N PHE A 39 -3.45 -7.70 11.93
CA PHE A 39 -4.06 -7.89 10.63
C PHE A 39 -3.26 -7.23 9.53
N LYS A 40 -2.79 -8.03 8.58
CA LYS A 40 -2.07 -7.52 7.41
C LYS A 40 -3.04 -7.35 6.26
N LYS A 41 -4.02 -6.49 6.45
CA LYS A 41 -4.98 -6.18 5.40
C LYS A 41 -5.25 -4.69 5.37
N LEU A 42 -5.64 -4.22 4.21
CA LEU A 42 -6.01 -2.82 4.01
C LEU A 42 -7.46 -2.74 3.59
N THR A 43 -8.12 -1.66 4.01
CA THR A 43 -9.51 -1.42 3.66
C THR A 43 -9.56 -0.42 2.52
N GLU A 44 -10.43 -0.65 1.54
CA GLU A 44 -10.62 0.27 0.44
C GLU A 44 -10.97 1.66 0.96
N GLY A 45 -10.25 2.66 0.46
CA GLY A 45 -10.43 4.04 0.90
C GLY A 45 -9.65 4.43 2.14
N GLN A 46 -8.91 3.50 2.75
CA GLN A 46 -8.13 3.79 3.94
C GLN A 46 -6.92 4.66 3.61
N ALA A 47 -6.68 5.69 4.43
CA ALA A 47 -5.48 6.51 4.30
C ALA A 47 -4.28 5.78 4.90
N VAL A 48 -3.17 5.79 4.18
CA VAL A 48 -1.96 5.08 4.58
C VAL A 48 -0.72 5.92 4.30
N THR A 49 0.35 5.60 5.03
CA THR A 49 1.69 6.10 4.72
C THR A 49 2.52 4.92 4.24
N PHE A 50 3.46 5.18 3.36
CA PHE A 50 4.27 4.11 2.81
C PHE A 50 5.56 4.66 2.23
N GLU A 51 6.49 3.76 1.93
CA GLU A 51 7.70 4.11 1.22
C GLU A 51 7.64 3.50 -0.16
N ILE A 52 8.25 4.18 -1.12
CA ILE A 52 8.29 3.73 -2.50
C ILE A 52 9.62 3.04 -2.74
N GLU A 53 9.55 1.81 -3.24
CA GLU A 53 10.74 1.04 -3.53
C GLU A 53 10.68 0.54 -4.97
N GLN A 54 11.80 0.63 -5.67
CA GLN A 54 11.89 0.09 -7.02
C GLN A 54 12.29 -1.37 -6.97
N SER A 55 11.60 -2.18 -7.74
CA SER A 55 11.89 -3.61 -7.85
C SER A 55 12.01 -3.99 -9.32
N PRO A 56 12.55 -5.18 -9.63
CA PRO A 56 12.62 -5.64 -11.02
C PRO A 56 11.27 -5.70 -11.73
N LYS A 57 10.19 -5.77 -10.96
CA LYS A 57 8.84 -5.79 -11.52
C LYS A 57 8.19 -4.41 -11.59
N GLY A 58 8.89 -3.38 -11.15
CA GLY A 58 8.36 -2.01 -11.12
C GLY A 58 8.38 -1.41 -9.73
N VAL A 59 7.58 -0.36 -9.55
CA VAL A 59 7.52 0.36 -8.28
C VAL A 59 6.51 -0.30 -7.36
N GLN A 60 6.87 -0.48 -6.09
CA GLN A 60 5.95 -1.02 -5.10
C GLN A 60 6.05 -0.26 -3.78
N ALA A 61 4.98 -0.35 -2.99
CA ALA A 61 4.95 0.27 -1.67
C ALA A 61 5.53 -0.69 -0.65
N THR A 62 6.29 -0.13 0.30
CA THR A 62 6.86 -0.89 1.40
C THR A 62 6.58 -0.16 2.70
N ASN A 63 6.70 -0.86 3.82
CA ASN A 63 6.50 -0.28 5.14
C ASN A 63 5.18 0.48 5.24
N VAL A 64 4.12 -0.14 4.74
CA VAL A 64 2.79 0.48 4.69
C VAL A 64 2.16 0.46 6.07
N MET A 65 1.70 1.63 6.52
CA MET A 65 1.07 1.80 7.82
C MET A 65 -0.15 2.69 7.70
N PRO A 66 -1.13 2.57 8.62
CA PRO A 66 -2.26 3.50 8.64
C PRO A 66 -1.75 4.92 8.86
N ALA A 67 -2.36 5.88 8.19
CA ALA A 67 -1.97 7.29 8.29
C ALA A 67 -2.62 8.01 9.48
N VAL A 68 -3.07 7.27 10.44
CA VAL A 68 -3.80 7.85 11.57
C VAL A 68 -2.86 8.11 12.74
#